data_df1508eaba5092a803a4a2bb0ab4e463
#
_entry.id   df1508eaba5092a803a4a2bb0ab4e463
#
_cell.length_a   1.000
_cell.length_b   1.000
_cell.length_c   1.000
_cell.angle_alpha   90.00
_cell.angle_beta   90.00
_cell.angle_gamma   90.00
#
_symmetry.space_group_name_H-M   'P 1'
#
loop_
_entity.id
_entity.type
_entity.pdbx_description
1 polymer ?
#
loop_
_entity_poly.entity_id
_entity_poly.type
_entity_poly.pdbx_seq_one_letter_code
_entity_poly.pdbx_strand_id
1 'polypeptide(L)'
;MKNLRKWIALAAAMAMTATLLTGCGSSEAPASEAAASTADSSTAVATAPAETTAADGELAADVQAIVDRGVLRVGVKNAVVGFGFQDTLTGESSGLEISLAEKIAESLGVDVEFTAVTAATRTELLDSGDIDCVLATFTITDERKQSWDFSTPYFTDYVTVLVEDKSGITSLADLVDKKVGVSSGSTSAKALTKAMIEAGLIDGSGFDADTFDPALWTTGVSFQQYDDYPAIST
;
A
#
# COMPACT_ATOMS: atom_id res chain seq x y z
N MET A 1 -38.76 -30.46 18.11
CA MET A 1 -39.39 -30.85 16.84
C MET A 1 -38.37 -30.46 15.77
N LYS A 2 -37.51 -31.37 15.41
CA LYS A 2 -37.48 -32.22 14.21
C LYS A 2 -37.67 -31.40 12.91
N ASN A 3 -36.55 -31.16 12.17
CA ASN A 3 -36.42 -31.79 10.87
C ASN A 3 -35.00 -31.68 10.34
N LEU A 4 -34.35 -32.78 10.34
CA LEU A 4 -33.21 -33.31 9.66
C LEU A 4 -33.54 -33.51 8.17
N ARG A 5 -32.76 -32.98 7.23
CA ARG A 5 -32.69 -33.50 5.86
C ARG A 5 -31.28 -33.49 5.30
N LYS A 6 -30.79 -34.73 5.21
CA LYS A 6 -29.64 -35.21 4.42
C LYS A 6 -29.91 -35.00 2.92
N TRP A 7 -28.85 -34.86 2.13
CA TRP A 7 -28.68 -35.39 0.75
C TRP A 7 -27.22 -35.16 0.35
N ILE A 8 -26.40 -36.18 0.33
CA ILE A 8 -26.06 -37.17 -0.71
C ILE A 8 -25.05 -36.60 -1.74
N ALA A 9 -23.89 -37.25 -1.69
CA ALA A 9 -22.77 -37.16 -2.63
C ALA A 9 -23.14 -37.71 -4.01
N LEU A 10 -22.55 -37.14 -5.06
CA LEU A 10 -22.42 -37.82 -6.33
C LEU A 10 -21.01 -37.56 -6.89
N ALA A 11 -20.22 -38.61 -6.89
CA ALA A 11 -18.95 -38.74 -7.61
C ALA A 11 -19.24 -39.11 -9.08
N ALA A 12 -18.54 -38.51 -10.02
CA ALA A 12 -18.39 -39.03 -11.36
C ALA A 12 -16.97 -38.76 -11.87
N ALA A 13 -16.24 -39.84 -12.00
CA ALA A 13 -14.94 -39.94 -12.67
C ALA A 13 -15.14 -40.28 -14.14
N MET A 14 -14.33 -39.70 -15.06
CA MET A 14 -13.95 -40.23 -16.38
C MET A 14 -12.75 -39.43 -16.86
N ALA A 15 -11.58 -39.93 -16.88
CA ALA A 15 -10.85 -40.86 -17.78
C ALA A 15 -10.45 -40.23 -19.14
N MET A 16 -9.13 -40.00 -19.24
CA MET A 16 -8.16 -40.14 -20.32
C MET A 16 -8.58 -39.97 -21.80
N THR A 17 -7.78 -39.17 -22.52
CA THR A 17 -7.05 -39.64 -23.71
C THR A 17 -5.85 -38.74 -24.01
N ALA A 18 -4.70 -39.38 -24.14
CA ALA A 18 -3.44 -38.86 -24.65
C ALA A 18 -3.43 -39.00 -26.18
N THR A 19 -2.93 -37.99 -26.88
CA THR A 19 -2.44 -38.15 -28.25
C THR A 19 -1.14 -37.38 -28.43
N LEU A 20 -0.06 -38.14 -28.59
CA LEU A 20 1.25 -37.74 -29.10
C LEU A 20 1.15 -37.53 -30.60
N LEU A 21 1.69 -36.46 -31.11
CA LEU A 21 2.13 -36.37 -32.50
C LEU A 21 3.39 -35.52 -32.59
N THR A 22 4.47 -36.19 -32.87
CA THR A 22 5.79 -35.73 -33.30
C THR A 22 5.70 -35.08 -34.68
N GLY A 23 6.44 -33.98 -34.89
CA GLY A 23 6.64 -33.37 -36.21
C GLY A 23 7.91 -32.51 -36.20
N CYS A 24 9.05 -33.09 -36.58
CA CYS A 24 10.26 -32.38 -36.99
C CYS A 24 10.05 -31.62 -38.30
N GLY A 25 10.58 -30.40 -38.37
CA GLY A 25 10.72 -29.66 -39.63
C GLY A 25 11.71 -28.52 -39.48
N SER A 26 12.95 -28.78 -39.91
CA SER A 26 14.01 -27.79 -40.10
C SER A 26 13.69 -26.90 -41.31
N SER A 27 13.92 -25.60 -41.25
CA SER A 27 14.39 -24.83 -42.40
C SER A 27 14.97 -23.47 -41.97
N GLU A 28 16.20 -23.30 -42.26
CA GLU A 28 17.10 -22.19 -42.57
C GLU A 28 16.61 -20.76 -42.48
N ALA A 29 17.55 -19.97 -41.97
CA ALA A 29 17.59 -18.49 -41.93
C ALA A 29 17.86 -17.89 -43.34
N PRO A 30 17.65 -16.59 -43.54
CA PRO A 30 18.84 -15.78 -43.68
C PRO A 30 18.88 -14.51 -42.85
N ALA A 31 20.12 -14.13 -42.56
CA ALA A 31 20.56 -12.92 -41.87
C ALA A 31 20.17 -11.65 -42.63
N SER A 32 19.84 -10.60 -41.92
CA SER A 32 20.00 -9.22 -42.38
C SER A 32 20.52 -8.34 -41.23
N GLU A 33 21.57 -7.61 -41.59
CA GLU A 33 22.44 -6.79 -40.76
C GLU A 33 21.77 -5.58 -40.10
N ALA A 34 22.26 -5.32 -38.93
CA ALA A 34 22.73 -4.04 -38.35
C ALA A 34 21.87 -2.78 -38.41
N ALA A 35 21.52 -2.29 -37.23
CA ALA A 35 21.78 -0.92 -36.84
C ALA A 35 21.95 -0.86 -35.31
N ALA A 36 23.19 -0.65 -34.89
CA ALA A 36 23.56 -0.34 -33.51
C ALA A 36 23.04 1.06 -33.15
N SER A 37 22.11 1.12 -32.22
CA SER A 37 21.80 2.37 -31.51
C SER A 37 22.36 2.21 -30.10
N THR A 38 23.47 2.89 -29.83
CA THR A 38 24.06 3.05 -28.52
C THR A 38 23.11 3.87 -27.64
N ALA A 39 22.33 3.19 -26.82
CA ALA A 39 21.66 3.85 -25.69
C ALA A 39 22.63 3.91 -24.53
N ASP A 40 23.03 5.12 -24.20
CA ASP A 40 23.86 5.51 -23.06
C ASP A 40 23.15 5.05 -21.77
N SER A 41 23.72 4.01 -21.15
CA SER A 41 23.23 3.48 -19.87
C SER A 41 23.78 4.36 -18.77
N SER A 42 23.05 5.43 -18.43
CA SER A 42 23.32 6.20 -17.22
C SER A 42 23.08 5.28 -16.03
N THR A 43 24.17 4.73 -15.51
CA THR A 43 24.21 3.99 -14.27
C THR A 43 23.95 4.97 -13.13
N ALA A 44 22.70 5.05 -12.69
CA ALA A 44 22.38 5.67 -11.41
C ALA A 44 23.06 4.82 -10.33
N VAL A 45 24.16 5.35 -9.80
CA VAL A 45 24.77 4.84 -8.58
C VAL A 45 23.75 5.03 -7.47
N ALA A 46 23.07 3.97 -7.10
CA ALA A 46 22.31 3.91 -5.86
C ALA A 46 23.31 4.09 -4.73
N THR A 47 23.34 5.28 -4.15
CA THR A 47 24.04 5.53 -2.89
C THR A 47 23.36 4.65 -1.86
N ALA A 48 24.03 3.60 -1.43
CA ALA A 48 23.60 2.78 -0.31
C ALA A 48 23.37 3.70 0.90
N PRO A 49 22.28 3.49 1.68
CA PRO A 49 22.12 4.21 2.93
C PRO A 49 23.36 3.97 3.80
N ALA A 50 23.85 5.03 4.42
CA ALA A 50 24.90 4.91 5.40
C ALA A 50 24.47 3.87 6.44
N GLU A 51 25.23 2.79 6.56
CA GLU A 51 25.12 1.89 7.71
C GLU A 51 25.38 2.75 8.95
N THR A 52 24.30 3.06 9.66
CA THR A 52 24.42 3.56 11.03
C THR A 52 24.83 2.34 11.84
N THR A 53 26.11 2.03 11.84
CA THR A 53 26.68 1.15 12.85
C THR A 53 26.49 1.87 14.17
N ALA A 54 25.57 1.37 14.98
CA ALA A 54 25.51 1.71 16.39
C ALA A 54 26.90 1.43 16.96
N ALA A 55 27.58 2.47 17.40
CA ALA A 55 28.79 2.34 18.17
C ALA A 55 28.41 1.63 19.48
N ASP A 56 29.09 0.51 19.75
CA ASP A 56 29.04 -0.20 21.03
C ASP A 56 27.75 -0.90 21.47
N GLY A 57 27.05 -1.62 20.59
CA GLY A 57 26.06 -2.65 21.05
C GLY A 57 24.92 -2.18 21.97
N GLU A 58 24.82 -0.89 22.25
CA GLU A 58 23.78 -0.29 23.07
C GLU A 58 22.60 0.12 22.19
N LEU A 59 21.42 -0.37 22.54
CA LEU A 59 20.18 0.00 21.84
C LEU A 59 19.88 1.49 22.09
N ALA A 60 19.23 2.15 21.12
CA ALA A 60 18.67 3.48 21.34
C ALA A 60 17.66 3.44 22.50
N ALA A 61 17.53 4.52 23.26
CA ALA A 61 16.79 4.53 24.52
C ALA A 61 15.30 4.17 24.36
N ASP A 62 14.70 4.52 23.24
CA ASP A 62 13.33 4.18 22.87
C ASP A 62 13.18 2.68 22.56
N VAL A 63 14.13 2.11 21.83
CA VAL A 63 14.19 0.67 21.55
C VAL A 63 14.45 -0.11 22.84
N GLN A 64 15.35 0.37 23.71
CA GLN A 64 15.59 -0.26 25.01
C GLN A 64 14.32 -0.28 25.87
N ALA A 65 13.54 0.79 25.87
CA ALA A 65 12.27 0.86 26.61
C ALA A 65 11.24 -0.18 26.08
N ILE A 66 11.24 -0.48 24.78
CA ILE A 66 10.42 -1.55 24.20
C ILE A 66 10.86 -2.91 24.73
N VAL A 67 12.18 -3.17 24.69
CA VAL A 67 12.76 -4.43 25.18
C VAL A 67 12.49 -4.62 26.68
N ASP A 68 12.68 -3.58 27.48
CA ASP A 68 12.44 -3.63 28.93
C ASP A 68 10.96 -3.88 29.28
N ARG A 69 10.04 -3.37 28.45
CA ARG A 69 8.60 -3.61 28.57
C ARG A 69 8.21 -5.03 28.10
N GLY A 70 8.98 -5.65 27.21
CA GLY A 70 8.74 -6.97 26.64
C GLY A 70 7.64 -7.02 25.56
N VAL A 71 7.19 -5.87 25.04
CA VAL A 71 6.13 -5.77 24.04
C VAL A 71 6.42 -4.63 23.07
N LEU A 72 6.33 -4.89 21.76
CA LEU A 72 6.30 -3.91 20.68
C LEU A 72 4.83 -3.59 20.33
N ARG A 73 4.41 -2.33 20.52
CA ARG A 73 3.05 -1.87 20.18
C ARG A 73 3.06 -1.25 18.79
N VAL A 74 2.30 -1.83 17.86
CA VAL A 74 2.33 -1.46 16.44
C VAL A 74 0.96 -1.00 15.97
N GLY A 75 0.89 0.20 15.42
CA GLY A 75 -0.29 0.68 14.70
C GLY A 75 -0.37 0.05 13.32
N VAL A 76 -1.41 -0.73 13.05
CA VAL A 76 -1.61 -1.45 11.79
C VAL A 76 -2.97 -1.18 11.17
N LYS A 77 -3.09 -1.34 9.85
CA LYS A 77 -4.40 -1.42 9.21
C LYS A 77 -5.10 -2.73 9.58
N ASN A 78 -6.43 -2.71 9.63
CA ASN A 78 -7.24 -3.90 9.89
C ASN A 78 -8.22 -4.24 8.76
N ALA A 79 -8.26 -3.43 7.69
CA ALA A 79 -9.20 -3.59 6.57
C ALA A 79 -8.52 -3.48 5.18
N VAL A 80 -7.18 -3.55 5.12
CA VAL A 80 -6.41 -3.50 3.87
C VAL A 80 -5.87 -4.88 3.56
N VAL A 81 -6.57 -5.61 2.69
CA VAL A 81 -6.21 -6.97 2.28
C VAL A 81 -4.80 -7.01 1.70
N GLY A 82 -3.98 -7.96 2.16
CA GLY A 82 -2.58 -8.13 1.76
C GLY A 82 -1.57 -7.30 2.56
N PHE A 83 -1.97 -6.24 3.24
CA PHE A 83 -1.11 -5.41 4.09
C PHE A 83 -1.41 -5.59 5.58
N GLY A 84 -2.54 -5.08 6.05
CA GLY A 84 -3.04 -5.25 7.40
C GLY A 84 -4.55 -5.52 7.34
N PHE A 85 -4.93 -6.75 7.53
CA PHE A 85 -6.30 -7.22 7.52
C PHE A 85 -6.58 -8.07 8.76
N GLN A 86 -7.70 -7.80 9.43
CA GLN A 86 -8.17 -8.59 10.55
C GLN A 86 -9.44 -9.34 10.16
N ASP A 87 -9.40 -10.66 10.28
CA ASP A 87 -10.59 -11.49 10.12
C ASP A 87 -11.57 -11.20 11.26
N THR A 88 -12.77 -10.76 10.92
CA THR A 88 -13.80 -10.37 11.91
C THR A 88 -14.40 -11.56 12.66
N LEU A 89 -14.23 -12.79 12.16
CA LEU A 89 -14.76 -14.00 12.78
C LEU A 89 -13.76 -14.62 13.76
N THR A 90 -12.48 -14.64 13.38
CA THR A 90 -11.42 -15.25 14.20
C THR A 90 -10.65 -14.23 15.03
N GLY A 91 -10.68 -12.95 14.63
CA GLY A 91 -9.86 -11.88 15.22
C GLY A 91 -8.40 -11.93 14.77
N GLU A 92 -8.00 -12.89 13.92
CA GLU A 92 -6.62 -13.03 13.45
C GLU A 92 -6.25 -11.91 12.48
N SER A 93 -5.08 -11.32 12.69
CA SER A 93 -4.49 -10.32 11.80
C SER A 93 -3.55 -10.99 10.79
N SER A 94 -3.53 -10.49 9.55
CA SER A 94 -2.71 -11.04 8.48
C SER A 94 -2.29 -9.96 7.48
N GLY A 95 -1.20 -10.23 6.73
CA GLY A 95 -0.69 -9.37 5.68
C GLY A 95 0.78 -9.03 5.83
N LEU A 96 1.32 -8.33 4.83
CA LEU A 96 2.74 -7.95 4.76
C LEU A 96 3.19 -7.18 6.01
N GLU A 97 2.42 -6.18 6.41
CA GLU A 97 2.74 -5.28 7.52
C GLU A 97 2.61 -5.98 8.88
N ILE A 98 1.67 -6.91 9.01
CA ILE A 98 1.54 -7.77 10.18
C ILE A 98 2.78 -8.66 10.32
N SER A 99 3.15 -9.37 9.25
CA SER A 99 4.33 -10.25 9.26
C SER A 99 5.64 -9.48 9.47
N LEU A 100 5.73 -8.24 8.97
CA LEU A 100 6.89 -7.38 9.21
C LEU A 100 6.99 -6.96 10.68
N ALA A 101 5.87 -6.59 11.30
CA ALA A 101 5.82 -6.26 12.73
C ALA A 101 6.23 -7.46 13.62
N GLU A 102 5.72 -8.66 13.29
CA GLU A 102 6.10 -9.90 13.98
C GLU A 102 7.62 -10.16 13.89
N LYS A 103 8.21 -9.94 12.70
CA LYS A 103 9.67 -10.09 12.49
C LYS A 103 10.49 -9.06 13.25
N ILE A 104 10.01 -7.83 13.37
CA ILE A 104 10.67 -6.79 14.18
C ILE A 104 10.62 -7.20 15.65
N ALA A 105 9.46 -7.58 16.17
CA ALA A 105 9.31 -8.04 17.55
C ALA A 105 10.19 -9.27 17.85
N GLU A 106 10.20 -10.26 16.95
CA GLU A 106 11.09 -11.44 17.04
C GLU A 106 12.58 -11.03 17.13
N SER A 107 13.00 -10.05 16.32
CA SER A 107 14.38 -9.56 16.34
C SER A 107 14.78 -8.85 17.62
N LEU A 108 13.80 -8.24 18.30
CA LEU A 108 13.97 -7.59 19.60
C LEU A 108 13.80 -8.55 20.79
N GLY A 109 13.31 -9.76 20.53
CA GLY A 109 13.02 -10.76 21.56
C GLY A 109 11.82 -10.39 22.44
N VAL A 110 10.81 -9.68 21.88
CA VAL A 110 9.61 -9.22 22.58
C VAL A 110 8.34 -9.74 21.90
N ASP A 111 7.21 -9.67 22.62
CA ASP A 111 5.90 -9.90 22.03
C ASP A 111 5.46 -8.71 21.16
N VAL A 112 4.45 -8.91 20.29
CA VAL A 112 3.85 -7.86 19.49
C VAL A 112 2.39 -7.63 19.87
N GLU A 113 1.99 -6.38 19.95
CA GLU A 113 0.60 -5.97 20.16
C GLU A 113 0.15 -5.07 19.01
N PHE A 114 -0.99 -5.39 18.38
CA PHE A 114 -1.53 -4.63 17.26
C PHE A 114 -2.65 -3.71 17.70
N THR A 115 -2.53 -2.43 17.32
CA THR A 115 -3.58 -1.43 17.46
C THR A 115 -4.10 -1.06 16.07
N ALA A 116 -5.40 -1.25 15.84
CA ALA A 116 -6.01 -0.87 14.57
C ALA A 116 -6.02 0.65 14.40
N VAL A 117 -5.48 1.14 13.27
CA VAL A 117 -5.41 2.56 12.95
C VAL A 117 -5.98 2.88 11.57
N THR A 118 -6.54 4.07 11.44
CA THR A 118 -6.89 4.68 10.16
C THR A 118 -5.72 5.51 9.61
N ALA A 119 -5.84 6.07 8.42
CA ALA A 119 -4.84 6.99 7.90
C ALA A 119 -4.82 8.32 8.67
N ALA A 120 -5.93 8.69 9.31
CA ALA A 120 -6.05 9.91 10.13
C ALA A 120 -5.50 9.71 11.55
N THR A 121 -5.74 8.55 12.18
CA THR A 121 -5.45 8.36 13.61
C THR A 121 -4.05 7.81 13.90
N ARG A 122 -3.35 7.24 12.92
CA ARG A 122 -2.05 6.56 13.13
C ARG A 122 -0.96 7.47 13.71
N THR A 123 -0.95 8.75 13.33
CA THR A 123 0.04 9.72 13.82
C THR A 123 -0.29 10.22 15.21
N GLU A 124 -1.56 10.42 15.53
CA GLU A 124 -1.99 10.82 16.88
C GLU A 124 -1.61 9.77 17.94
N LEU A 125 -1.82 8.49 17.61
CA LEU A 125 -1.46 7.39 18.51
C LEU A 125 0.07 7.20 18.64
N LEU A 126 0.82 7.51 17.59
CA LEU A 126 2.29 7.52 17.64
C LEU A 126 2.79 8.67 18.52
N ASP A 127 2.26 9.88 18.29
CA ASP A 127 2.66 11.09 19.01
C ASP A 127 2.28 11.04 20.51
N SER A 128 1.16 10.36 20.84
CA SER A 128 0.76 10.14 22.25
C SER A 128 1.60 9.05 22.94
N GLY A 129 2.32 8.22 22.19
CA GLY A 129 3.05 7.08 22.72
C GLY A 129 2.17 5.87 23.05
N ASP A 130 0.93 5.83 22.56
CA ASP A 130 0.06 4.66 22.68
C ASP A 130 0.56 3.48 21.83
N ILE A 131 1.25 3.78 20.72
CA ILE A 131 1.97 2.84 19.89
C ILE A 131 3.43 3.27 19.72
N ASP A 132 4.31 2.31 19.48
CA ASP A 132 5.75 2.56 19.35
C ASP A 132 6.15 2.81 17.89
N CYS A 133 5.45 2.20 16.94
CA CYS A 133 5.67 2.42 15.52
C CYS A 133 4.37 2.21 14.71
N VAL A 134 4.42 2.66 13.45
CA VAL A 134 3.31 2.56 12.48
C VAL A 134 3.73 1.72 11.30
N LEU A 135 3.03 0.61 11.07
CA LEU A 135 3.08 -0.23 9.86
C LEU A 135 1.66 -0.28 9.27
N ALA A 136 1.25 0.81 8.61
CA ALA A 136 -0.14 1.04 8.23
C ALA A 136 -0.25 1.80 6.91
N THR A 137 0.36 1.27 5.84
CA THR A 137 0.39 1.86 4.50
C THR A 137 0.77 3.35 4.52
N PHE A 138 1.80 3.68 5.29
CA PHE A 138 2.18 5.06 5.55
C PHE A 138 3.22 5.54 4.53
N THR A 139 2.76 6.28 3.53
CA THR A 139 3.60 6.84 2.46
C THR A 139 4.64 7.78 3.03
N ILE A 140 5.90 7.57 2.67
CA ILE A 140 7.02 8.47 2.98
C ILE A 140 6.87 9.72 2.12
N THR A 141 6.80 10.89 2.74
CA THR A 141 6.84 12.20 2.07
C THR A 141 7.82 13.12 2.77
N ASP A 142 8.35 14.12 2.07
CA ASP A 142 9.29 15.08 2.68
C ASP A 142 8.62 15.92 3.77
N GLU A 143 7.34 16.20 3.63
CA GLU A 143 6.52 16.84 4.67
C GLU A 143 6.46 15.99 5.93
N ARG A 144 6.16 14.70 5.81
CA ARG A 144 6.05 13.78 6.96
C ARG A 144 7.39 13.52 7.65
N LYS A 145 8.49 13.51 6.88
CA LYS A 145 9.85 13.40 7.44
C LYS A 145 10.25 14.56 8.35
N GLN A 146 9.54 15.67 8.31
CA GLN A 146 9.78 16.79 9.23
C GLN A 146 9.30 16.50 10.66
N SER A 147 8.38 15.55 10.81
CA SER A 147 7.76 15.22 12.10
C SER A 147 8.06 13.81 12.58
N TRP A 148 8.31 12.86 11.68
CA TRP A 148 8.51 11.44 12.01
C TRP A 148 9.66 10.85 11.25
N ASP A 149 10.38 9.93 11.87
CA ASP A 149 11.39 9.09 11.23
C ASP A 149 10.75 7.94 10.46
N PHE A 150 11.38 7.56 9.36
CA PHE A 150 10.91 6.49 8.49
C PHE A 150 12.02 5.47 8.24
N SER A 151 11.64 4.21 8.13
CA SER A 151 12.51 3.16 7.62
C SER A 151 12.83 3.36 6.13
N THR A 152 13.67 2.50 5.58
CA THR A 152 13.73 2.32 4.13
C THR A 152 12.36 1.87 3.60
N PRO A 153 11.96 2.24 2.36
CA PRO A 153 10.72 1.78 1.77
C PRO A 153 10.70 0.25 1.66
N TYR A 154 9.69 -0.40 2.24
CA TYR A 154 9.49 -1.85 2.14
C TYR A 154 8.48 -2.24 1.04
N PHE A 155 7.76 -1.26 0.49
CA PHE A 155 6.83 -1.43 -0.63
C PHE A 155 6.71 -0.14 -1.44
N THR A 156 6.48 -0.29 -2.75
CA THR A 156 6.17 0.83 -3.66
C THR A 156 4.79 0.62 -4.25
N ASP A 157 3.92 1.62 -4.13
CA ASP A 157 2.55 1.58 -4.60
C ASP A 157 2.23 2.81 -5.46
N TYR A 158 1.11 2.75 -6.18
CA TYR A 158 0.60 3.82 -7.02
C TYR A 158 -0.78 4.26 -6.54
N VAL A 159 -1.02 5.58 -6.55
CA VAL A 159 -2.37 6.10 -6.35
C VAL A 159 -3.16 5.89 -7.64
N THR A 160 -4.25 5.14 -7.54
CA THR A 160 -5.16 4.86 -8.65
C THR A 160 -6.57 5.30 -8.31
N VAL A 161 -7.41 5.47 -9.33
CA VAL A 161 -8.84 5.81 -9.16
C VAL A 161 -9.67 4.58 -9.49
N LEU A 162 -10.46 4.12 -8.53
CA LEU A 162 -11.46 3.08 -8.74
C LEU A 162 -12.77 3.72 -9.21
N VAL A 163 -13.34 3.19 -10.28
CA VAL A 163 -14.60 3.66 -10.86
C VAL A 163 -15.52 2.48 -11.16
N GLU A 164 -16.81 2.73 -11.19
CA GLU A 164 -17.77 1.72 -11.68
C GLU A 164 -17.56 1.44 -13.18
N ASP A 165 -17.69 0.21 -13.61
CA ASP A 165 -17.54 -0.21 -15.01
C ASP A 165 -18.42 0.59 -15.99
N LYS A 166 -19.59 1.04 -15.51
CA LYS A 166 -20.58 1.77 -16.33
C LYS A 166 -20.47 3.28 -16.18
N SER A 167 -19.51 3.80 -15.42
CA SER A 167 -19.35 5.24 -15.19
C SER A 167 -18.99 6.05 -16.43
N GLY A 168 -18.40 5.40 -17.43
CA GLY A 168 -17.83 6.05 -18.61
C GLY A 168 -16.53 6.81 -18.33
N ILE A 169 -15.99 6.72 -17.11
CA ILE A 169 -14.71 7.36 -16.73
C ILE A 169 -13.58 6.41 -17.19
N THR A 170 -12.72 6.91 -18.07
CA THR A 170 -11.62 6.15 -18.66
C THR A 170 -10.27 6.86 -18.56
N SER A 171 -10.28 8.13 -18.18
CA SER A 171 -9.10 8.98 -18.09
C SER A 171 -9.22 10.01 -16.98
N LEU A 172 -8.11 10.69 -16.65
CA LEU A 172 -8.12 11.81 -15.70
C LEU A 172 -9.01 12.96 -16.16
N ALA A 173 -9.15 13.18 -17.47
CA ALA A 173 -10.00 14.23 -18.01
C ALA A 173 -11.48 14.03 -17.67
N ASP A 174 -11.93 12.78 -17.55
CA ASP A 174 -13.30 12.44 -17.19
C ASP A 174 -13.62 12.72 -15.71
N LEU A 175 -12.60 12.98 -14.90
CA LEU A 175 -12.73 13.33 -13.48
C LEU A 175 -12.93 14.84 -13.25
N VAL A 176 -12.80 15.67 -14.29
CA VAL A 176 -13.08 17.11 -14.17
C VAL A 176 -14.52 17.31 -13.72
N ASP A 177 -14.70 18.18 -12.72
CA ASP A 177 -15.98 18.51 -12.05
C ASP A 177 -16.65 17.30 -11.34
N LYS A 178 -15.92 16.23 -11.09
CA LYS A 178 -16.40 15.09 -10.28
C LYS A 178 -16.07 15.26 -8.81
N LYS A 179 -16.84 14.53 -7.99
CA LYS A 179 -16.56 14.33 -6.57
C LYS A 179 -15.90 12.95 -6.39
N VAL A 180 -14.74 12.92 -5.77
CA VAL A 180 -13.94 11.72 -5.56
C VAL A 180 -13.87 11.38 -4.08
N GLY A 181 -14.18 10.13 -3.72
CA GLY A 181 -14.00 9.61 -2.36
C GLY A 181 -12.53 9.38 -2.05
N VAL A 182 -12.08 9.82 -0.89
CA VAL A 182 -10.71 9.62 -0.40
C VAL A 182 -10.70 9.27 1.08
N SER A 183 -9.69 8.51 1.52
CA SER A 183 -9.49 8.30 2.96
C SER A 183 -8.87 9.54 3.59
N SER A 184 -9.44 10.02 4.69
CA SER A 184 -8.92 11.14 5.47
C SER A 184 -7.50 10.86 5.94
N GLY A 185 -6.59 11.84 5.87
CA GLY A 185 -5.17 11.68 6.23
C GLY A 185 -4.33 10.87 5.22
N SER A 186 -4.92 10.46 4.07
CA SER A 186 -4.16 9.83 2.97
C SER A 186 -3.51 10.88 2.05
N THR A 187 -2.62 10.44 1.17
CA THR A 187 -2.01 11.29 0.13
C THR A 187 -2.84 11.35 -1.16
N SER A 188 -3.96 10.61 -1.24
CA SER A 188 -4.67 10.35 -2.49
C SER A 188 -5.25 11.62 -3.13
N ALA A 189 -5.88 12.49 -2.35
CA ALA A 189 -6.45 13.75 -2.88
C ALA A 189 -5.36 14.66 -3.43
N LYS A 190 -4.27 14.87 -2.67
CA LYS A 190 -3.11 15.68 -3.09
C LYS A 190 -2.48 15.13 -4.37
N ALA A 191 -2.29 13.82 -4.46
CA ALA A 191 -1.71 13.16 -5.63
C ALA A 191 -2.60 13.30 -6.88
N LEU A 192 -3.92 13.11 -6.74
CA LEU A 192 -4.85 13.27 -7.85
C LEU A 192 -4.88 14.72 -8.33
N THR A 193 -5.01 15.69 -7.42
CA THR A 193 -5.02 17.12 -7.77
C THR A 193 -3.74 17.49 -8.52
N LYS A 194 -2.58 17.09 -8.01
CA LYS A 194 -1.29 17.35 -8.65
C LYS A 194 -1.23 16.75 -10.06
N ALA A 195 -1.65 15.50 -10.23
CA ALA A 195 -1.67 14.84 -11.53
C ALA A 195 -2.58 15.54 -12.54
N MET A 196 -3.74 16.05 -12.11
CA MET A 196 -4.66 16.79 -12.96
C MET A 196 -4.10 18.17 -13.37
N ILE A 197 -3.40 18.85 -12.48
CA ILE A 197 -2.69 20.11 -12.76
C ILE A 197 -1.56 19.87 -13.76
N GLU A 198 -0.72 18.87 -13.54
CA GLU A 198 0.40 18.50 -14.41
C GLU A 198 -0.08 18.09 -15.82
N ALA A 199 -1.25 17.48 -15.91
CA ALA A 199 -1.90 17.15 -17.18
C ALA A 199 -2.60 18.35 -17.85
N GLY A 200 -2.60 19.54 -17.23
CA GLY A 200 -3.25 20.74 -17.74
C GLY A 200 -4.78 20.66 -17.77
N LEU A 201 -5.37 19.80 -16.95
CA LEU A 201 -6.82 19.56 -16.91
C LEU A 201 -7.56 20.53 -15.99
N ILE A 202 -6.87 21.05 -14.97
CA ILE A 202 -7.43 22.00 -14.00
C ILE A 202 -6.44 23.13 -13.71
N ASP A 203 -6.95 24.27 -13.24
CA ASP A 203 -6.11 25.38 -12.82
C ASP A 203 -5.39 25.09 -11.52
N GLY A 204 -4.06 25.17 -11.52
CA GLY A 204 -3.19 24.95 -10.37
C GLY A 204 -2.81 26.20 -9.59
N SER A 205 -3.31 27.39 -9.97
CA SER A 205 -2.85 28.67 -9.37
C SER A 205 -3.09 28.78 -7.86
N GLY A 206 -4.06 28.03 -7.33
CA GLY A 206 -4.37 27.94 -5.89
C GLY A 206 -3.82 26.71 -5.19
N PHE A 207 -3.04 25.87 -5.87
CA PHE A 207 -2.52 24.63 -5.28
C PHE A 207 -1.18 24.90 -4.60
N ASP A 208 -1.14 24.62 -3.32
CA ASP A 208 0.07 24.57 -2.51
C ASP A 208 0.13 23.21 -1.79
N ALA A 209 1.18 22.44 -2.06
CA ALA A 209 1.31 21.09 -1.56
C ALA A 209 1.42 21.02 -0.02
N ASP A 210 1.97 22.06 0.63
CA ASP A 210 2.20 22.07 2.07
C ASP A 210 0.93 22.43 2.86
N THR A 211 0.06 23.24 2.23
CA THR A 211 -1.18 23.72 2.87
C THR A 211 -2.45 23.13 2.26
N PHE A 212 -2.31 22.14 1.35
CA PHE A 212 -3.44 21.54 0.66
C PHE A 212 -4.42 20.85 1.61
N ASP A 213 -5.64 21.34 1.62
CA ASP A 213 -6.77 20.72 2.34
C ASP A 213 -7.81 20.21 1.34
N PRO A 214 -8.01 18.89 1.23
CA PRO A 214 -8.99 18.33 0.31
C PRO A 214 -10.44 18.74 0.65
N ALA A 215 -10.75 19.13 1.89
CA ALA A 215 -12.07 19.60 2.27
C ALA A 215 -12.41 20.98 1.68
N LEU A 216 -11.39 21.79 1.42
CA LEU A 216 -11.51 23.14 0.89
C LEU A 216 -11.27 23.23 -0.62
N TRP A 217 -10.71 22.19 -1.23
CA TRP A 217 -10.38 22.19 -2.65
C TRP A 217 -11.62 21.92 -3.51
N THR A 218 -11.89 22.83 -4.46
CA THR A 218 -13.06 22.74 -5.37
C THR A 218 -12.73 23.02 -6.83
N THR A 219 -11.47 23.31 -7.16
CA THR A 219 -11.07 23.65 -8.53
C THR A 219 -10.97 22.40 -9.40
N GLY A 220 -11.95 22.22 -10.28
CA GLY A 220 -11.99 21.17 -11.29
C GLY A 220 -12.17 19.73 -10.75
N VAL A 221 -12.06 19.50 -9.45
CA VAL A 221 -12.36 18.25 -8.76
C VAL A 221 -12.65 18.58 -7.30
N SER A 222 -13.55 17.84 -6.68
CA SER A 222 -13.84 17.98 -5.24
C SER A 222 -13.70 16.63 -4.54
N PHE A 223 -13.51 16.65 -3.22
CA PHE A 223 -13.27 15.44 -2.45
C PHE A 223 -14.32 15.22 -1.37
N GLN A 224 -14.71 13.96 -1.22
CA GLN A 224 -15.45 13.49 -0.05
C GLN A 224 -14.49 12.66 0.79
N GLN A 225 -14.23 13.11 2.01
CA GLN A 225 -13.36 12.39 2.93
C GLN A 225 -14.16 11.33 3.71
N TYR A 226 -13.55 10.16 3.87
CA TYR A 226 -14.06 9.02 4.64
C TYR A 226 -13.00 8.57 5.63
N ASP A 227 -13.41 7.95 6.73
CA ASP A 227 -12.48 7.53 7.80
C ASP A 227 -11.51 6.45 7.33
N ASP A 228 -11.97 5.51 6.48
CA ASP A 228 -11.11 4.49 5.88
C ASP A 228 -11.65 4.02 4.52
N TYR A 229 -10.85 3.21 3.79
CA TYR A 229 -11.16 2.72 2.44
C TYR A 229 -12.47 1.92 2.34
N PRO A 230 -12.84 1.02 3.26
CA PRO A 230 -14.11 0.30 3.17
C PRO A 230 -15.33 1.22 3.10
N ALA A 231 -15.29 2.38 3.76
CA ALA A 231 -16.38 3.34 3.74
C ALA A 231 -16.55 4.08 2.39
N ILE A 232 -15.53 4.03 1.51
CA ILE A 232 -15.60 4.65 0.18
C ILE A 232 -16.38 3.77 -0.80
N SER A 233 -16.36 2.45 -0.61
CA SER A 233 -16.94 1.47 -1.54
C SER A 233 -18.37 1.03 -1.17
N THR A 234 -18.98 1.62 -0.16
CA THR A 234 -20.36 1.40 0.26
C THR A 234 -21.27 2.52 -0.24
#